data_3ca6842b080bbfb0fc11061e341a3c38
#
_entry.id   3ca6842b080bbfb0fc11061e341a3c38
#
_cell.length_a   1.000
_cell.length_b   1.000
_cell.length_c   1.000
_cell.angle_alpha   90.00
_cell.angle_beta   90.00
_cell.angle_gamma   90.00
#
_symmetry.space_group_name_H-M   'P 1'
#
loop_
_entity.id
_entity.type
_entity.pdbx_description
1 polymer ?
#
loop_
_entity_poly.entity_id
_entity_poly.type
_entity_poly.pdbx_seq_one_letter_code
_entity_poly.pdbx_strand_id
1 'polypeptide(L)'
;MKLLSTLVFAVSLLFSTLSFAGEQSCTLSVENMSCASCPFIIKQTLNKVTGVLDVQVSFEDKTARVVYDDSQTNVAALTDATTNAGFPSSLVE
;
A
#
# COMPACT_ATOMS: atom_id res chain seq x y z
N MET A 1 24.43 -40.36 -5.97
CA MET A 1 24.33 -39.43 -7.12
C MET A 1 22.92 -38.96 -7.33
N LYS A 2 21.93 -39.84 -7.43
CA LYS A 2 20.54 -39.43 -7.65
C LYS A 2 19.96 -38.65 -6.46
N LEU A 3 20.37 -38.98 -5.26
CA LEU A 3 19.89 -38.31 -4.05
C LEU A 3 20.37 -36.88 -3.93
N LEU A 4 21.58 -36.57 -4.40
CA LEU A 4 22.11 -35.25 -4.38
C LEU A 4 21.37 -34.30 -5.34
N SER A 5 20.99 -34.82 -6.50
CA SER A 5 20.26 -34.07 -7.49
C SER A 5 18.86 -33.70 -6.97
N THR A 6 18.21 -34.61 -6.27
CA THR A 6 16.89 -34.38 -5.68
C THR A 6 16.95 -33.33 -4.57
N LEU A 7 17.98 -33.35 -3.76
CA LEU A 7 18.16 -32.37 -2.68
C LEU A 7 18.39 -30.96 -3.21
N VAL A 8 19.19 -30.83 -4.24
CA VAL A 8 19.46 -29.54 -4.85
C VAL A 8 18.18 -28.92 -5.43
N PHE A 9 17.36 -29.72 -6.04
CA PHE A 9 16.09 -29.28 -6.60
C PHE A 9 15.13 -28.81 -5.53
N ALA A 10 15.04 -29.50 -4.40
CA ALA A 10 14.18 -29.11 -3.29
C ALA A 10 14.60 -27.78 -2.67
N VAL A 11 15.89 -27.54 -2.55
CA VAL A 11 16.43 -26.29 -2.02
C VAL A 11 16.08 -25.12 -2.95
N SER A 12 16.14 -25.32 -4.25
CA SER A 12 15.81 -24.29 -5.22
C SER A 12 14.34 -23.85 -5.12
N LEU A 13 13.44 -24.78 -4.85
CA LEU A 13 12.01 -24.47 -4.69
C LEU A 13 11.74 -23.65 -3.44
N LEU A 14 12.46 -23.89 -2.37
CA LEU A 14 12.30 -23.12 -1.14
C LEU A 14 12.72 -21.66 -1.30
N PHE A 15 13.66 -21.39 -2.15
CA PHE A 15 14.15 -20.03 -2.38
C PHE A 15 13.11 -19.13 -3.06
N SER A 16 12.24 -19.69 -3.88
CA SER A 16 11.27 -18.91 -4.63
C SER A 16 10.10 -18.41 -3.78
N THR A 17 9.93 -18.90 -2.55
CA THR A 17 8.83 -18.48 -1.69
C THR A 17 9.16 -17.31 -0.78
N LEU A 18 10.38 -16.82 -0.79
CA LEU A 18 10.84 -15.75 0.10
C LEU A 18 10.69 -14.35 -0.49
N SER A 19 10.28 -14.24 -1.74
CA SER A 19 10.19 -12.93 -2.39
C SER A 19 8.80 -12.33 -2.20
N PHE A 20 8.73 -11.04 -1.84
CA PHE A 20 7.56 -10.17 -1.93
C PHE A 20 6.51 -10.26 -0.83
N ALA A 21 6.83 -10.78 0.33
CA ALA A 21 5.94 -10.61 1.47
C ALA A 21 6.04 -9.16 1.93
N GLY A 22 4.91 -8.45 1.96
CA GLY A 22 4.81 -7.19 2.67
C GLY A 22 4.46 -5.97 1.83
N GLU A 23 5.03 -5.80 0.64
CA GLU A 23 4.77 -4.59 -0.14
C GLU A 23 3.52 -4.74 -0.99
N GLN A 24 2.54 -3.87 -0.74
CA GLN A 24 1.28 -3.84 -1.48
C GLN A 24 1.01 -2.43 -1.97
N SER A 25 0.14 -2.31 -2.95
CA SER A 25 -0.35 -1.00 -3.40
C SER A 25 -1.86 -1.02 -3.52
N CYS A 26 -2.47 0.13 -3.26
CA CYS A 26 -3.91 0.29 -3.42
C CYS A 26 -4.22 1.68 -3.92
N THR A 27 -5.40 1.83 -4.53
CA THR A 27 -5.93 3.11 -4.94
C THR A 27 -7.19 3.39 -4.15
N LEU A 28 -7.23 4.56 -3.53
CA LEU A 28 -8.37 5.00 -2.74
C LEU A 28 -9.11 6.11 -3.48
N SER A 29 -10.43 6.01 -3.53
CA SER A 29 -11.28 7.12 -3.95
C SER A 29 -11.47 8.04 -2.75
N VAL A 30 -11.15 9.31 -2.89
CA VAL A 30 -11.14 10.25 -1.78
C VAL A 30 -12.23 11.30 -1.98
N GLU A 31 -13.09 11.46 -0.98
CA GLU A 31 -14.15 12.46 -1.00
C GLU A 31 -13.64 13.77 -0.42
N ASN A 32 -14.36 14.85 -0.71
CA ASN A 32 -14.07 16.20 -0.21
C ASN A 32 -12.75 16.79 -0.71
N MET A 33 -12.14 16.22 -1.72
CA MET A 33 -10.93 16.74 -2.32
C MET A 33 -11.29 17.87 -3.30
N SER A 34 -11.70 19.00 -2.76
CA SER A 34 -12.19 20.13 -3.55
C SER A 34 -11.29 21.35 -3.51
N CYS A 35 -10.22 21.34 -2.74
CA CYS A 35 -9.31 22.51 -2.62
C CYS A 35 -7.95 22.16 -3.24
N ALA A 36 -7.22 23.22 -3.64
CA ALA A 36 -5.92 23.05 -4.28
C ALA A 36 -4.87 22.43 -3.35
N SER A 37 -5.00 22.65 -2.04
CA SER A 37 -4.07 22.10 -1.06
C SER A 37 -4.51 20.74 -0.50
N CYS A 38 -5.71 20.26 -0.86
CA CYS A 38 -6.20 18.98 -0.36
C CYS A 38 -5.29 17.81 -0.70
N PRO A 39 -4.76 17.68 -1.93
CA PRO A 39 -3.84 16.59 -2.24
C PRO A 39 -2.61 16.57 -1.34
N PHE A 40 -2.09 17.73 -1.00
CA PHE A 40 -0.94 17.84 -0.12
C PHE A 40 -1.27 17.37 1.29
N ILE A 41 -2.43 17.76 1.81
CA ILE A 41 -2.88 17.32 3.13
C ILE A 41 -3.07 15.81 3.18
N ILE A 42 -3.70 15.24 2.16
CA ILE A 42 -3.93 13.81 2.07
C ILE A 42 -2.60 13.06 2.02
N LYS A 43 -1.67 13.55 1.21
CA LYS A 43 -0.36 12.93 1.09
C LYS A 43 0.38 12.94 2.43
N GLN A 44 0.38 14.06 3.13
CA GLN A 44 1.01 14.15 4.45
C GLN A 44 0.34 13.24 5.46
N THR A 45 -0.98 13.20 5.45
CA THR A 45 -1.75 12.35 6.37
C THR A 45 -1.40 10.88 6.20
N LEU A 46 -1.37 10.41 4.94
CA LEU A 46 -1.05 9.02 4.66
C LEU A 46 0.41 8.69 4.96
N ASN A 47 1.33 9.62 4.67
CA ASN A 47 2.74 9.41 4.97
C ASN A 47 3.02 9.26 6.46
N LYS A 48 2.16 9.75 7.32
CA LYS A 48 2.30 9.60 8.78
C LYS A 48 1.90 8.23 9.28
N VAL A 49 1.19 7.46 8.47
CA VAL A 49 0.79 6.11 8.87
C VAL A 49 2.01 5.19 8.81
N THR A 50 2.29 4.51 9.91
CA THR A 50 3.40 3.56 9.96
C THR A 50 3.18 2.46 8.93
N GLY A 51 4.19 2.18 8.13
CA GLY A 51 4.11 1.16 7.09
C GLY A 51 3.82 1.71 5.70
N VAL A 52 3.49 2.99 5.57
CA VAL A 52 3.31 3.61 4.26
C VAL A 52 4.67 3.92 3.66
N LEU A 53 4.89 3.46 2.43
CA LEU A 53 6.16 3.58 1.72
C LEU A 53 6.15 4.71 0.71
N ASP A 54 5.02 4.92 0.04
CA ASP A 54 4.89 5.98 -0.97
C ASP A 54 3.42 6.36 -1.13
N VAL A 55 3.17 7.61 -1.48
CA VAL A 55 1.82 8.13 -1.70
C VAL A 55 1.84 9.04 -2.93
N GLN A 56 0.90 8.80 -3.84
CA GLN A 56 0.66 9.67 -4.99
C GLN A 56 -0.81 10.05 -5.02
N VAL A 57 -1.10 11.34 -5.03
CA VAL A 57 -2.47 11.85 -5.01
C VAL A 57 -2.77 12.54 -6.32
N SER A 58 -3.91 12.18 -6.94
CA SER A 58 -4.41 12.83 -8.14
C SER A 58 -5.61 13.70 -7.79
N PHE A 59 -5.47 14.98 -7.98
CA PHE A 59 -6.58 15.92 -7.78
C PHE A 59 -7.66 15.75 -8.84
N GLU A 60 -7.27 15.51 -10.08
CA GLU A 60 -8.21 15.32 -11.18
C GLU A 60 -9.09 14.11 -10.99
N ASP A 61 -8.50 13.00 -10.59
CA ASP A 61 -9.21 11.74 -10.42
C ASP A 61 -9.81 11.59 -9.03
N LYS A 62 -9.41 12.45 -8.11
CA LYS A 62 -9.81 12.39 -6.71
C LYS A 62 -9.46 11.05 -6.08
N THR A 63 -8.23 10.61 -6.37
CA THR A 63 -7.72 9.33 -5.88
C THR A 63 -6.38 9.52 -5.20
N ALA A 64 -6.06 8.56 -4.32
CA ALA A 64 -4.76 8.48 -3.68
C ALA A 64 -4.23 7.06 -3.87
N ARG A 65 -3.07 6.96 -4.50
CA ARG A 65 -2.39 5.68 -4.67
C ARG A 65 -1.36 5.53 -3.57
N VAL A 66 -1.45 4.45 -2.82
CA VAL A 66 -0.61 4.22 -1.64
C VAL A 66 0.12 2.91 -1.81
N VAL A 67 1.43 2.95 -1.62
CA VAL A 67 2.26 1.76 -1.49
C VAL A 67 2.57 1.59 -0.01
N TYR A 68 2.30 0.43 0.53
CA TYR A 68 2.42 0.18 1.96
C TYR A 68 2.92 -1.22 2.25
N ASP A 69 3.45 -1.40 3.46
CA ASP A 69 3.88 -2.69 3.97
C ASP A 69 2.71 -3.33 4.73
N ASP A 70 2.16 -4.43 4.19
CA ASP A 70 0.98 -5.07 4.76
C ASP A 70 1.24 -5.79 6.07
N SER A 71 2.50 -5.93 6.47
CA SER A 71 2.85 -6.43 7.79
C SER A 71 2.74 -5.34 8.87
N GLN A 72 2.64 -4.06 8.48
CA GLN A 72 2.59 -2.94 9.40
C GLN A 72 1.29 -2.17 9.35
N THR A 73 0.60 -2.17 8.21
CA THR A 73 -0.66 -1.45 8.07
C THR A 73 -1.58 -2.18 7.09
N ASN A 74 -2.76 -1.64 6.89
CA ASN A 74 -3.74 -2.21 5.96
C ASN A 74 -4.62 -1.09 5.39
N VAL A 75 -5.49 -1.45 4.44
CA VAL A 75 -6.38 -0.48 3.80
C VAL A 75 -7.29 0.20 4.81
N ALA A 76 -7.81 -0.54 5.79
CA ALA A 76 -8.68 0.05 6.81
C ALA A 76 -7.99 1.16 7.59
N ALA A 77 -6.71 0.98 7.94
CA ALA A 77 -5.94 2.01 8.62
C ALA A 77 -5.73 3.24 7.73
N LEU A 78 -5.53 3.04 6.44
CA LEU A 78 -5.35 4.13 5.49
C LEU A 78 -6.64 4.95 5.31
N THR A 79 -7.77 4.27 5.16
CA THR A 79 -9.06 4.95 5.02
C THR A 79 -9.45 5.66 6.30
N ASP A 80 -9.15 5.08 7.45
CA ASP A 80 -9.39 5.74 8.74
C ASP A 80 -8.56 7.01 8.89
N ALA A 81 -7.31 6.98 8.44
CA ALA A 81 -6.42 8.13 8.53
C ALA A 81 -6.96 9.30 7.69
N THR A 82 -7.37 9.05 6.46
CA THR A 82 -7.93 10.11 5.61
C THR A 82 -9.27 10.60 6.13
N THR A 83 -10.11 9.70 6.64
CA THR A 83 -11.42 10.06 7.20
C THR A 83 -11.25 10.97 8.41
N ASN A 84 -10.30 10.65 9.28
CA ASN A 84 -10.02 11.48 10.45
C ASN A 84 -9.50 12.87 10.09
N ALA A 85 -8.88 13.00 8.93
CA ALA A 85 -8.42 14.29 8.42
C ALA A 85 -9.50 15.08 7.67
N GLY A 86 -10.71 14.53 7.53
CA GLY A 86 -11.81 15.16 6.84
C GLY A 86 -11.99 14.69 5.39
N PHE A 87 -11.30 13.65 4.97
CA PHE A 87 -11.34 13.15 3.60
C PHE A 87 -11.73 11.67 3.59
N PRO A 88 -13.03 11.35 3.74
CA PRO A 88 -13.46 9.95 3.66
C PRO A 88 -12.97 9.30 2.38
N SER A 89 -12.50 8.08 2.48
CA SER A 89 -11.99 7.35 1.32
C SER A 89 -12.46 5.91 1.33
N SER A 90 -12.43 5.30 0.16
CA SER A 90 -12.79 3.90 -0.02
C SER A 90 -11.88 3.26 -1.04
N LEU A 91 -11.67 1.96 -0.90
CA LEU A 91 -10.83 1.21 -1.82
C LEU A 91 -11.51 1.11 -3.19
N VAL A 92 -10.77 1.47 -4.23
CA VAL A 92 -11.24 1.33 -5.60
C VAL A 92 -10.63 0.08 -6.24
N GLU A 93 -9.41 -0.24 -5.85
CA GLU A 93 -8.68 -1.33 -6.50
C GLU A 93 -7.69 -1.99 -5.55
#